data_966b1cf329185048cedc70d45fea38b9
#
_entry.id   966b1cf329185048cedc70d45fea38b9
#
_cell.length_a   1.000
_cell.length_b   1.000
_cell.length_c   1.000
_cell.angle_alpha   90.00
_cell.angle_beta   90.00
_cell.angle_gamma   90.00
#
_symmetry.space_group_name_H-M   'P 1'
#
loop_
_entity.id
_entity.type
_entity.pdbx_description
1 polymer ?
#
loop_
_entity_poly.entity_id
_entity_poly.type
_entity_poly.pdbx_seq_one_letter_code
_entity_poly.pdbx_strand_id
1 'polypeptide(L)'
;MKDYEKRECVSIKWSHPEDSSRYFSVGVSKYDRGFGWSARASDGEHYFWKRGHYYDTDKRAAYFALTSVLDFIGKPTDRLGKCMRLAAWSSREKYNIRQLELFEQT
;
A
#
# COMPACT_ATOMS: atom_id res chain seq x y z
N MET A 1 18.24 -11.59 -16.92
CA MET A 1 17.19 -11.18 -17.48
C MET A 1 15.85 -11.60 -16.96
N LYS A 2 15.76 -12.61 -16.23
CA LYS A 2 14.48 -13.04 -15.73
C LYS A 2 14.05 -12.35 -14.46
N ASP A 3 14.91 -11.58 -13.84
CA ASP A 3 14.51 -10.89 -12.63
C ASP A 3 13.48 -9.82 -12.88
N TYR A 4 13.28 -9.40 -14.12
CA TYR A 4 12.18 -8.51 -14.39
C TYR A 4 10.88 -9.27 -14.64
N GLU A 5 10.95 -10.58 -14.63
CA GLU A 5 9.79 -11.43 -14.78
C GLU A 5 9.10 -11.50 -13.43
N LYS A 6 8.36 -10.49 -13.11
CA LYS A 6 7.71 -10.38 -11.81
C LYS A 6 6.35 -11.06 -11.79
N ARG A 7 5.99 -11.54 -10.62
CA ARG A 7 4.65 -12.06 -10.38
C ARG A 7 3.98 -11.18 -9.36
N GLU A 8 2.86 -10.60 -9.74
CA GLU A 8 2.11 -9.77 -8.81
C GLU A 8 1.44 -10.65 -7.76
N CYS A 9 1.76 -10.42 -6.49
CA CYS A 9 1.25 -11.21 -5.38
C CYS A 9 0.13 -10.49 -4.65
N VAL A 10 0.18 -9.18 -4.61
CA VAL A 10 -0.80 -8.36 -3.90
C VAL A 10 -1.15 -7.19 -4.80
N SER A 11 -2.43 -6.90 -4.90
CA SER A 11 -2.92 -5.75 -5.64
C SER A 11 -4.04 -5.12 -4.82
N ILE A 12 -3.83 -3.87 -4.41
CA ILE A 12 -4.80 -3.14 -3.60
C ILE A 12 -5.11 -1.85 -4.34
N LYS A 13 -6.40 -1.65 -4.63
CA LYS A 13 -6.84 -0.45 -5.33
C LYS A 13 -8.03 0.14 -4.61
N TRP A 14 -8.03 1.44 -4.48
CA TRP A 14 -9.14 2.15 -3.87
C TRP A 14 -9.29 3.51 -4.56
N SER A 15 -10.53 3.91 -4.80
CA SER A 15 -10.80 5.27 -5.22
C SER A 15 -12.03 5.77 -4.48
N HIS A 16 -12.05 7.07 -4.22
CA HIS A 16 -13.14 7.65 -3.47
C HIS A 16 -14.42 7.62 -4.31
N PRO A 17 -15.54 7.12 -3.74
CA PRO A 17 -16.79 7.01 -4.51
C PRO A 17 -17.35 8.35 -4.97
N GLU A 18 -17.04 9.43 -4.26
CA GLU A 18 -17.53 10.77 -4.61
C GLU A 18 -16.53 11.60 -5.40
N ASP A 19 -15.27 11.14 -5.51
CA ASP A 19 -14.22 11.92 -6.17
C ASP A 19 -13.13 10.97 -6.66
N SER A 20 -13.24 10.54 -7.89
CA SER A 20 -12.33 9.56 -8.47
C SER A 20 -10.90 10.08 -8.64
N SER A 21 -10.66 11.37 -8.47
CA SER A 21 -9.32 11.91 -8.50
C SER A 21 -8.54 11.60 -7.21
N ARG A 22 -9.22 11.10 -6.19
CA ARG A 22 -8.61 10.67 -4.92
C ARG A 22 -8.55 9.16 -4.91
N TYR A 23 -7.36 8.62 -5.01
CA TYR A 23 -7.18 7.17 -5.10
C TYR A 23 -5.81 6.76 -4.59
N PHE A 24 -5.67 5.47 -4.31
CA PHE A 24 -4.35 4.88 -4.13
C PHE A 24 -4.34 3.48 -4.72
N SER A 25 -3.17 3.04 -5.09
CA SER A 25 -2.97 1.71 -5.65
C SER A 25 -1.62 1.19 -5.16
N VAL A 26 -1.61 -0.05 -4.70
CA VAL A 26 -0.41 -0.72 -4.22
C VAL A 26 -0.29 -2.05 -4.92
N GLY A 27 0.89 -2.35 -5.43
CA GLY A 27 1.20 -3.64 -6.01
C GLY A 27 2.44 -4.20 -5.37
N VAL A 28 2.42 -5.49 -5.07
CA VAL A 28 3.58 -6.23 -4.57
C VAL A 28 3.88 -7.33 -5.54
N SER A 29 5.14 -7.45 -5.93
CA SER A 29 5.57 -8.46 -6.88
C SER A 29 6.75 -9.23 -6.33
N LYS A 30 6.87 -10.48 -6.73
CA LYS A 30 8.00 -11.31 -6.34
C LYS A 30 9.10 -11.21 -7.37
N TYR A 31 10.32 -11.00 -6.86
CA TYR A 31 11.54 -10.97 -7.65
C TYR A 31 12.50 -12.01 -7.09
N ASP A 32 13.61 -12.21 -7.77
CA ASP A 32 14.63 -13.16 -7.29
C ASP A 32 15.14 -12.82 -5.90
N ARG A 33 15.25 -11.54 -5.60
CA ARG A 33 15.79 -11.07 -4.33
C ARG A 33 14.79 -10.91 -3.22
N GLY A 34 13.51 -11.16 -3.50
CA GLY A 34 12.46 -10.98 -2.51
C GLY A 34 11.28 -10.24 -3.09
N PHE A 35 10.53 -9.57 -2.23
CA PHE A 35 9.29 -8.90 -2.62
C PHE A 35 9.49 -7.40 -2.70
N GLY A 36 9.16 -6.85 -3.86
CA GLY A 36 9.19 -5.41 -4.06
C GLY A 36 7.78 -4.86 -4.15
N TRP A 37 7.63 -3.57 -3.88
CA TRP A 37 6.31 -2.93 -3.96
C TRP A 37 6.38 -1.63 -4.76
N SER A 38 5.24 -1.26 -5.31
CA SER A 38 5.05 0.07 -5.88
C SER A 38 3.74 0.63 -5.33
N ALA A 39 3.69 1.93 -5.16
CA ALA A 39 2.53 2.61 -4.64
C ALA A 39 2.29 3.89 -5.42
N ARG A 40 1.03 4.17 -5.68
CA ARG A 40 0.58 5.39 -6.33
C ARG A 40 -0.57 5.96 -5.53
N ALA A 41 -0.67 7.27 -5.48
CA ALA A 41 -1.78 7.91 -4.80
C ALA A 41 -1.98 9.32 -5.35
N SER A 42 -3.21 9.79 -5.24
CA SER A 42 -3.56 11.16 -5.57
C SER A 42 -4.56 11.66 -4.54
N ASP A 43 -4.34 12.88 -4.05
CA ASP A 43 -5.29 13.50 -3.12
C ASP A 43 -6.20 14.52 -3.82
N GLY A 44 -6.19 14.50 -5.17
CA GLY A 44 -6.96 15.43 -5.97
C GLY A 44 -6.13 16.63 -6.44
N GLU A 45 -5.06 16.94 -5.76
CA GLU A 45 -4.17 18.04 -6.11
C GLU A 45 -2.75 17.60 -6.36
N HIS A 46 -2.29 16.63 -5.56
CA HIS A 46 -0.91 16.15 -5.62
C HIS A 46 -0.90 14.67 -5.98
N TYR A 47 0.15 14.27 -6.68
CA TYR A 47 0.34 12.90 -7.12
C TYR A 47 1.59 12.33 -6.48
N PHE A 48 1.52 11.07 -6.07
CA PHE A 48 2.58 10.35 -5.39
C PHE A 48 2.86 9.03 -6.09
N TRP A 49 4.13 8.72 -6.24
CA TRP A 49 4.55 7.42 -6.75
C TRP A 49 5.86 7.06 -6.07
N LYS A 50 5.94 5.81 -5.59
CA LYS A 50 7.14 5.34 -4.90
C LYS A 50 7.28 3.84 -5.07
N ARG A 51 8.52 3.38 -4.98
CA ARG A 51 8.85 1.96 -5.00
C ARG A 51 9.71 1.62 -3.80
N GLY A 52 9.64 0.36 -3.38
CA GLY A 52 10.52 -0.14 -2.34
C GLY A 52 10.86 -1.58 -2.59
N HIS A 53 12.03 -2.01 -2.12
CA HIS A 53 12.50 -3.39 -2.17
C HIS A 53 13.67 -3.54 -1.22
N TYR A 54 14.04 -4.76 -0.86
CA TYR A 54 13.29 -6.00 -1.03
C TYR A 54 12.95 -6.49 0.35
N TYR A 55 11.82 -7.17 0.47
CA TYR A 55 11.32 -7.66 1.76
C TYR A 55 11.24 -9.17 1.69
N ASP A 56 11.24 -9.82 2.87
CA ASP A 56 11.20 -11.26 2.95
C ASP A 56 9.82 -11.86 2.68
N THR A 57 8.76 -11.08 2.87
CA THR A 57 7.41 -11.54 2.60
C THR A 57 6.61 -10.51 1.84
N ASP A 58 5.58 -10.99 1.12
CA ASP A 58 4.68 -10.11 0.40
C ASP A 58 3.86 -9.25 1.36
N LYS A 59 3.50 -9.78 2.52
CA LYS A 59 2.72 -9.04 3.51
C LYS A 59 3.52 -7.88 4.07
N ARG A 60 4.80 -8.10 4.33
CA ARG A 60 5.66 -7.04 4.82
C ARG A 60 5.83 -5.94 3.78
N ALA A 61 6.01 -6.32 2.52
CA ALA A 61 6.10 -5.35 1.44
C ALA A 61 4.83 -4.53 1.32
N ALA A 62 3.66 -5.18 1.40
CA ALA A 62 2.38 -4.49 1.33
C ALA A 62 2.21 -3.51 2.49
N TYR A 63 2.61 -3.90 3.68
CA TYR A 63 2.51 -3.04 4.85
C TYR A 63 3.31 -1.76 4.66
N PHE A 64 4.55 -1.88 4.19
CA PHE A 64 5.40 -0.70 3.98
C PHE A 64 4.93 0.16 2.82
N ALA A 65 4.37 -0.48 1.78
CA ALA A 65 3.79 0.27 0.67
C ALA A 65 2.63 1.15 1.15
N LEU A 66 1.75 0.58 1.96
CA LEU A 66 0.61 1.33 2.49
C LEU A 66 1.03 2.38 3.50
N THR A 67 2.11 2.12 4.23
CA THR A 67 2.69 3.13 5.11
C THR A 67 3.14 4.36 4.30
N SER A 68 3.74 4.13 3.14
CA SER A 68 4.14 5.23 2.27
C SER A 68 2.93 6.02 1.75
N VAL A 69 1.84 5.32 1.44
CA VAL A 69 0.60 5.99 1.04
C VAL A 69 0.07 6.87 2.18
N LEU A 70 0.07 6.33 3.40
CA LEU A 70 -0.39 7.08 4.57
C LEU A 70 0.47 8.32 4.82
N ASP A 71 1.79 8.18 4.66
CA ASP A 71 2.68 9.31 4.81
C ASP A 71 2.37 10.41 3.80
N PHE A 72 2.07 10.02 2.56
CA PHE A 72 1.68 10.97 1.54
C PHE A 72 0.37 11.68 1.89
N ILE A 73 -0.65 10.92 2.33
CA ILE A 73 -1.94 11.49 2.68
C ILE A 73 -1.82 12.45 3.86
N GLY A 74 -0.97 12.11 4.83
CA GLY A 74 -0.76 12.94 6.00
C GLY A 74 -1.99 12.98 6.89
N LYS A 75 -2.29 14.15 7.42
CA LYS A 75 -3.43 14.35 8.33
C LYS A 75 -4.42 15.33 7.73
N PRO A 76 -5.26 14.88 6.80
CA PRO A 76 -6.22 15.76 6.17
C PRO A 76 -7.28 16.24 7.15
N THR A 77 -7.80 17.43 6.90
CA THR A 77 -8.84 18.02 7.74
C THR A 77 -10.21 17.93 7.09
N ASP A 78 -10.27 17.73 5.78
CA ASP A 78 -11.52 17.66 5.06
C ASP A 78 -12.09 16.24 5.09
N ARG A 79 -13.40 16.13 4.87
CA ARG A 79 -14.12 14.86 4.94
C ARG A 79 -13.59 13.82 3.95
N LEU A 80 -13.34 14.25 2.71
CA LEU A 80 -12.89 13.31 1.66
C LEU A 80 -11.49 12.80 1.96
N GLY A 81 -10.61 13.67 2.44
CA GLY A 81 -9.27 13.28 2.81
C GLY A 81 -9.24 12.32 3.98
N LYS A 82 -10.10 12.56 4.98
CA LYS A 82 -10.20 11.66 6.14
C LYS A 82 -10.71 10.29 5.72
N CYS A 83 -11.64 10.24 4.78
CA CYS A 83 -12.15 8.99 4.24
C CYS A 83 -11.03 8.21 3.54
N MET A 84 -10.24 8.90 2.71
CA MET A 84 -9.11 8.29 2.02
C MET A 84 -8.09 7.74 3.01
N ARG A 85 -7.77 8.53 4.05
CA ARG A 85 -6.83 8.09 5.05
C ARG A 85 -7.32 6.84 5.78
N LEU A 86 -8.60 6.81 6.13
CA LEU A 86 -9.17 5.66 6.81
C LEU A 86 -9.10 4.42 5.93
N ALA A 87 -9.37 4.55 4.64
CA ALA A 87 -9.29 3.43 3.71
C ALA A 87 -7.87 2.87 3.63
N ALA A 88 -6.88 3.76 3.53
CA ALA A 88 -5.48 3.34 3.47
C ALA A 88 -5.04 2.69 4.77
N TRP A 89 -5.44 3.28 5.90
CA TRP A 89 -5.12 2.73 7.21
C TRP A 89 -5.73 1.35 7.40
N SER A 90 -7.00 1.20 7.05
CA SER A 90 -7.68 -0.10 7.18
C SER A 90 -7.02 -1.16 6.30
N SER A 91 -6.61 -0.78 5.10
CA SER A 91 -5.91 -1.71 4.21
C SER A 91 -4.58 -2.13 4.81
N ARG A 92 -3.84 -1.18 5.40
CA ARG A 92 -2.55 -1.50 6.01
C ARG A 92 -2.68 -2.44 7.18
N GLU A 93 -3.73 -2.26 8.00
CA GLU A 93 -3.90 -3.10 9.18
C GLU A 93 -4.13 -4.57 8.86
N LYS A 94 -4.59 -4.87 7.66
CA LYS A 94 -4.71 -6.25 7.21
C LYS A 94 -3.36 -6.92 7.04
N TYR A 95 -2.30 -6.14 6.91
CA TYR A 95 -0.93 -6.64 6.72
C TYR A 95 -0.04 -6.33 7.91
N ASN A 96 -0.62 -5.96 9.04
CA ASN A 96 0.15 -5.65 10.25
C ASN A 96 0.79 -6.94 10.76
N ILE A 97 2.10 -7.04 10.59
CA ILE A 97 2.86 -8.24 10.90
C ILE A 97 2.77 -8.62 12.36
N ARG A 98 2.82 -7.62 13.24
CA ARG A 98 2.73 -7.86 14.67
C ARG A 98 1.42 -8.55 15.03
N GLN A 99 0.33 -8.08 14.45
CA GLN A 99 -0.97 -8.67 14.69
C GLN A 99 -1.06 -10.09 14.12
N LEU A 100 -0.50 -10.29 12.93
CA LEU A 100 -0.48 -11.62 12.31
C LEU A 100 0.33 -12.61 13.14
N GLU A 101 1.46 -12.17 13.69
CA GLU A 101 2.29 -13.03 14.52
C GLU A 101 1.55 -13.44 15.80
N LEU A 102 0.80 -12.54 16.39
CA LEU A 102 0.00 -12.85 17.56
C LEU A 102 -1.05 -13.93 17.26
N PHE A 103 -1.69 -13.85 16.12
CA PHE A 103 -2.65 -14.86 15.71
C PHE A 103 -2.00 -16.21 15.51
N GLU A 104 -0.82 -16.23 14.93
CA GLU A 104 -0.13 -17.48 14.66
C GLU A 104 0.36 -18.17 15.93
N GLN A 105 0.55 -17.41 16.99
CA GLN A 105 1.01 -17.97 18.26
C GLN A 105 -0.12 -18.55 19.12
N THR A 106 -1.34 -18.27 18.75
CA THR A 106 -2.48 -18.83 19.47
C THR A 106 -3.02 -20.05 18.78
#